data_49fd02e9b78d1b8a8f57f16deba09fd3
#
_entry.id   49fd02e9b78d1b8a8f57f16deba09fd3
#
_cell.length_a   1.000
_cell.length_b   1.000
_cell.length_c   1.000
_cell.angle_alpha   90.00
_cell.angle_beta   90.00
_cell.angle_gamma   90.00
#
_symmetry.space_group_name_H-M   'P 1'
#
loop_
_entity.id
_entity.type
_entity.pdbx_description
1 polymer ?
#
loop_
_entity_poly.entity_id
_entity_poly.type
_entity_poly.pdbx_seq_one_letter_code
_entity_poly.pdbx_strand_id
1 'polypeptide(L)'
;MKKTLAFLLTLTLLMTIMAGCSHQQMPSPADPVTLNIWHVYGSQTISPLNTLIDEFNRSVGREHGITVNVVSVTSSSAIDEALSASANNEPGAEAMPDLFTAYPRVAEIVGKENLLPWDDYFTENELSAFHAEFLTEGYFGDRLLMLPVAKSAEAFFLNQTLFDRFCADTGITSDDLASFEGVFQTARTYYDWSGGQSFIQINDYYHYAYVGMKAHGVELVRGGTLQLDEDAFRSIWTPLAEAAIYGGICLDEGYAAARWKTAEVIANTGSTADVLYQPSEVIYSDNTTEAIKAMAYPYPTFTDGASGVIYRGGGLFAMKSSDERRNQAAVIFAKWLTEEEHNLTFVTNAGYLPVTDNAFDALFSDLNQIEKENYRSVYAAVETMLDSYTFYALPLYDGASETQLDFEANVKAVLKSARNQYVKRIGNGEDPETVMEALIAASLAELISLSGT
;
A
#
# COMPACT_ATOMS: atom_id res chain seq x y z
N MET A 1 -11.48 -50.74 -53.54
CA MET A 1 -11.01 -49.33 -53.69
C MET A 1 -12.10 -48.28 -53.44
N LYS A 2 -13.30 -48.31 -54.06
CA LYS A 2 -14.35 -47.27 -53.81
C LYS A 2 -14.89 -47.26 -52.38
N LYS A 3 -15.03 -48.41 -51.70
CA LYS A 3 -15.51 -48.51 -50.29
C LYS A 3 -14.45 -48.10 -49.28
N THR A 4 -13.17 -48.34 -49.54
CA THR A 4 -12.06 -47.88 -48.71
C THR A 4 -11.82 -46.38 -48.80
N LEU A 5 -12.03 -45.79 -49.97
CA LEU A 5 -11.92 -44.35 -50.17
C LEU A 5 -13.07 -43.58 -49.49
N ALA A 6 -14.30 -44.11 -49.52
CA ALA A 6 -15.46 -43.55 -48.83
C ALA A 6 -15.29 -43.60 -47.29
N PHE A 7 -14.70 -44.68 -46.76
CA PHE A 7 -14.41 -44.81 -45.31
C PHE A 7 -13.30 -43.85 -44.85
N LEU A 8 -12.27 -43.65 -45.67
CA LEU A 8 -11.24 -42.65 -45.39
C LEU A 8 -11.77 -41.20 -45.43
N LEU A 9 -12.67 -40.90 -46.41
CA LEU A 9 -13.31 -39.58 -46.49
C LEU A 9 -14.26 -39.30 -45.30
N THR A 10 -15.01 -40.30 -44.85
CA THR A 10 -15.87 -40.15 -43.65
C THR A 10 -15.03 -40.06 -42.37
N LEU A 11 -13.90 -40.75 -42.26
CA LEU A 11 -13.02 -40.65 -41.11
C LEU A 11 -12.30 -39.31 -41.05
N THR A 12 -11.87 -38.74 -42.21
CA THR A 12 -11.30 -37.38 -42.27
C THR A 12 -12.37 -36.29 -41.95
N LEU A 13 -13.60 -36.49 -42.40
CA LEU A 13 -14.70 -35.57 -42.12
C LEU A 13 -15.11 -35.62 -40.63
N LEU A 14 -15.07 -36.81 -39.99
CA LEU A 14 -15.26 -36.94 -38.53
C LEU A 14 -14.08 -36.36 -37.74
N MET A 15 -12.83 -36.47 -38.21
CA MET A 15 -11.69 -35.83 -37.55
C MET A 15 -11.69 -34.29 -37.66
N THR A 16 -12.22 -33.73 -38.76
CA THR A 16 -12.39 -32.27 -38.91
C THR A 16 -13.55 -31.71 -38.05
N ILE A 17 -14.54 -32.53 -37.69
CA ILE A 17 -15.61 -32.15 -36.74
C ILE A 17 -15.12 -32.23 -35.29
N MET A 18 -14.11 -33.06 -34.99
CA MET A 18 -13.47 -33.13 -33.64
C MET A 18 -12.34 -32.13 -33.45
N ALA A 19 -11.88 -31.46 -34.51
CA ALA A 19 -11.15 -30.20 -34.39
C ALA A 19 -12.16 -29.06 -34.13
N GLY A 20 -13.10 -29.32 -33.22
CA GLY A 20 -14.04 -28.32 -32.77
C GLY A 20 -13.26 -27.20 -32.12
N CYS A 21 -13.48 -26.01 -32.65
CA CYS A 21 -13.17 -24.78 -32.02
C CYS A 21 -13.31 -24.97 -30.48
N SER A 22 -12.25 -24.78 -29.76
CA SER A 22 -12.39 -24.36 -28.36
C SER A 22 -13.07 -22.99 -28.43
N HIS A 23 -14.41 -23.00 -28.56
CA HIS A 23 -15.17 -21.81 -28.27
C HIS A 23 -14.81 -21.48 -26.83
N GLN A 24 -14.01 -20.42 -26.64
CA GLN A 24 -13.92 -19.79 -25.36
C GLN A 24 -15.36 -19.57 -24.92
N GLN A 25 -15.80 -20.32 -23.90
CA GLN A 25 -17.17 -20.19 -23.40
C GLN A 25 -17.26 -18.81 -22.76
N MET A 26 -17.87 -17.87 -23.45
CA MET A 26 -18.07 -16.50 -22.96
C MET A 26 -19.33 -16.46 -22.09
N PRO A 27 -19.32 -15.71 -20.98
CA PRO A 27 -20.56 -15.44 -20.24
C PRO A 27 -21.54 -14.65 -21.10
N SER A 28 -22.83 -14.86 -20.86
CA SER A 28 -23.90 -14.18 -21.62
C SER A 28 -25.13 -13.98 -20.75
N PRO A 29 -26.06 -13.08 -21.10
CA PRO A 29 -27.33 -12.92 -20.36
C PRO A 29 -28.20 -14.17 -20.32
N ALA A 30 -28.05 -15.09 -21.29
CA ALA A 30 -28.75 -16.37 -21.33
C ALA A 30 -28.11 -17.42 -20.41
N ASP A 31 -26.84 -17.26 -20.06
CA ASP A 31 -26.08 -18.15 -19.20
C ASP A 31 -25.15 -17.29 -18.29
N PRO A 32 -25.74 -16.60 -17.28
CA PRO A 32 -25.06 -15.58 -16.51
C PRO A 32 -24.07 -16.16 -15.51
N VAL A 33 -23.07 -15.35 -15.13
CA VAL A 33 -22.04 -15.66 -14.13
C VAL A 33 -22.07 -14.62 -13.02
N THR A 34 -22.02 -15.10 -11.77
CA THR A 34 -21.80 -14.25 -10.61
C THR A 34 -20.42 -14.53 -10.04
N LEU A 35 -19.61 -13.48 -9.87
CA LEU A 35 -18.30 -13.52 -9.23
C LEU A 35 -18.40 -12.85 -7.86
N ASN A 36 -17.82 -13.47 -6.86
CA ASN A 36 -17.68 -12.88 -5.54
C ASN A 36 -16.30 -12.24 -5.40
N ILE A 37 -16.24 -11.02 -4.88
CA ILE A 37 -14.97 -10.30 -4.66
C ILE A 37 -14.80 -9.93 -3.18
N TRP A 38 -13.57 -10.11 -2.68
CA TRP A 38 -13.07 -9.51 -1.45
C TRP A 38 -12.03 -8.46 -1.80
N HIS A 39 -12.08 -7.29 -1.18
CA HIS A 39 -11.11 -6.24 -1.49
C HIS A 39 -10.77 -5.36 -0.27
N VAL A 40 -9.65 -4.62 -0.40
CA VAL A 40 -9.07 -3.78 0.65
C VAL A 40 -9.23 -2.28 0.38
N TYR A 41 -9.98 -1.88 -0.65
CA TYR A 41 -10.11 -0.50 -1.07
C TYR A 41 -11.28 0.22 -0.39
N GLY A 42 -11.00 0.84 0.76
CA GLY A 42 -11.99 1.57 1.52
C GLY A 42 -12.46 0.84 2.78
N SER A 43 -13.69 1.12 3.16
CA SER A 43 -14.39 0.48 4.28
C SER A 43 -15.77 0.01 3.85
N GLN A 44 -16.50 -0.67 4.74
CA GLN A 44 -17.87 -1.11 4.45
C GLN A 44 -18.82 0.05 4.08
N THR A 45 -18.55 1.25 4.57
CA THR A 45 -19.39 2.45 4.34
C THR A 45 -18.84 3.40 3.29
N ILE A 46 -17.54 3.36 3.00
CA ILE A 46 -16.87 4.24 2.05
C ILE A 46 -15.91 3.40 1.20
N SER A 47 -16.35 3.04 0.02
CA SER A 47 -15.52 2.30 -0.94
C SER A 47 -15.74 2.81 -2.36
N PRO A 48 -14.76 3.53 -2.93
CA PRO A 48 -14.81 3.92 -4.33
C PRO A 48 -14.93 2.74 -5.30
N LEU A 49 -14.31 1.60 -4.98
CA LEU A 49 -14.40 0.41 -5.82
C LEU A 49 -15.83 -0.17 -5.84
N ASN A 50 -16.59 -0.13 -4.73
CA ASN A 50 -17.97 -0.59 -4.72
C ASN A 50 -18.83 0.20 -5.70
N THR A 51 -18.62 1.51 -5.79
CA THR A 51 -19.36 2.38 -6.73
C THR A 51 -19.09 1.96 -8.18
N LEU A 52 -17.84 1.66 -8.52
CA LEU A 52 -17.47 1.18 -9.86
C LEU A 52 -18.00 -0.21 -10.13
N ILE A 53 -17.98 -1.13 -9.17
CA ILE A 53 -18.58 -2.46 -9.32
C ILE A 53 -20.08 -2.34 -9.62
N ASP A 54 -20.78 -1.43 -8.95
CA ASP A 54 -22.19 -1.15 -9.23
C ASP A 54 -22.39 -0.60 -10.65
N GLU A 55 -21.48 0.21 -11.14
CA GLU A 55 -21.49 0.73 -12.50
C GLU A 55 -21.22 -0.39 -13.53
N PHE A 56 -20.19 -1.20 -13.32
CA PHE A 56 -19.94 -2.38 -14.14
C PHE A 56 -21.17 -3.29 -14.23
N ASN A 57 -21.80 -3.62 -13.10
CA ASN A 57 -22.97 -4.48 -13.05
C ASN A 57 -24.17 -3.90 -13.84
N ARG A 58 -24.29 -2.58 -13.91
CA ARG A 58 -25.37 -1.90 -14.67
C ARG A 58 -25.08 -1.69 -16.14
N SER A 59 -23.83 -1.76 -16.55
CA SER A 59 -23.34 -1.53 -17.93
C SER A 59 -22.83 -2.83 -18.56
N VAL A 60 -21.53 -2.95 -18.72
CA VAL A 60 -20.83 -4.07 -19.37
C VAL A 60 -21.18 -5.42 -18.73
N GLY A 61 -21.27 -5.47 -17.41
CA GLY A 61 -21.66 -6.68 -16.69
C GLY A 61 -23.05 -7.20 -17.15
N ARG A 62 -24.04 -6.29 -17.24
CA ARG A 62 -25.38 -6.66 -17.72
C ARG A 62 -25.36 -7.13 -19.18
N GLU A 63 -24.56 -6.49 -20.05
CA GLU A 63 -24.45 -6.85 -21.47
C GLU A 63 -23.88 -8.26 -21.65
N HIS A 64 -22.92 -8.63 -20.83
CA HIS A 64 -22.25 -9.93 -20.86
C HIS A 64 -22.86 -10.96 -19.90
N GLY A 65 -23.92 -10.62 -19.16
CA GLY A 65 -24.49 -11.53 -18.17
C GLY A 65 -23.56 -11.79 -16.97
N ILE A 66 -22.76 -10.80 -16.58
CA ILE A 66 -21.83 -10.88 -15.47
C ILE A 66 -22.34 -10.00 -14.32
N THR A 67 -22.28 -10.54 -13.11
CA THR A 67 -22.49 -9.77 -11.87
C THR A 67 -21.29 -9.96 -10.96
N VAL A 68 -20.69 -8.88 -10.52
CA VAL A 68 -19.66 -8.88 -9.47
C VAL A 68 -20.33 -8.51 -8.15
N ASN A 69 -20.23 -9.40 -7.17
CA ASN A 69 -20.84 -9.26 -5.85
C ASN A 69 -19.76 -9.00 -4.80
N VAL A 70 -19.79 -7.83 -4.16
CA VAL A 70 -18.86 -7.50 -3.06
C VAL A 70 -19.31 -8.24 -1.80
N VAL A 71 -18.53 -9.21 -1.37
CA VAL A 71 -18.80 -10.00 -0.16
C VAL A 71 -18.11 -9.40 1.05
N SER A 72 -16.85 -8.94 0.90
CA SER A 72 -16.08 -8.36 2.00
C SER A 72 -15.25 -7.16 1.55
N VAL A 73 -15.26 -6.12 2.39
CA VAL A 73 -14.31 -4.98 2.34
C VAL A 73 -13.60 -4.95 3.67
N THR A 74 -12.26 -5.10 3.67
CA THR A 74 -11.48 -5.29 4.89
C THR A 74 -10.09 -4.67 4.79
N SER A 75 -9.25 -4.82 5.83
CA SER A 75 -7.85 -4.40 5.79
C SER A 75 -6.96 -5.44 5.11
N SER A 76 -5.77 -5.03 4.70
CA SER A 76 -4.79 -5.92 4.05
C SER A 76 -4.35 -7.08 4.95
N SER A 77 -4.28 -6.89 6.27
CA SER A 77 -3.97 -7.97 7.21
C SER A 77 -5.13 -8.94 7.40
N ALA A 78 -6.35 -8.41 7.55
CA ALA A 78 -7.53 -9.24 7.75
C ALA A 78 -7.92 -10.04 6.50
N ILE A 79 -7.64 -9.55 5.29
CA ILE A 79 -7.90 -10.32 4.07
C ILE A 79 -6.94 -11.51 3.95
N ASP A 80 -5.67 -11.35 4.35
CA ASP A 80 -4.70 -12.45 4.35
C ASP A 80 -5.12 -13.57 5.30
N GLU A 81 -5.56 -13.22 6.51
CA GLU A 81 -6.08 -14.17 7.50
C GLU A 81 -7.33 -14.89 6.96
N ALA A 82 -8.27 -14.15 6.38
CA ALA A 82 -9.50 -14.71 5.81
C ALA A 82 -9.22 -15.66 4.63
N LEU A 83 -8.29 -15.28 3.73
CA LEU A 83 -7.88 -16.14 2.61
C LEU A 83 -7.14 -17.38 3.10
N SER A 84 -6.29 -17.25 4.12
CA SER A 84 -5.62 -18.39 4.75
C SER A 84 -6.61 -19.37 5.37
N ALA A 85 -7.55 -18.86 6.16
CA ALA A 85 -8.61 -19.69 6.77
C ALA A 85 -9.45 -20.42 5.72
N SER A 86 -9.81 -19.71 4.64
CA SER A 86 -10.56 -20.26 3.52
C SER A 86 -9.78 -21.34 2.77
N ALA A 87 -8.51 -21.09 2.46
CA ALA A 87 -7.62 -22.03 1.76
C ALA A 87 -7.40 -23.33 2.57
N ASN A 88 -7.31 -23.21 3.90
CA ASN A 88 -7.13 -24.32 4.83
C ASN A 88 -8.46 -25.01 5.22
N ASN A 89 -9.61 -24.53 4.71
CA ASN A 89 -10.93 -25.02 5.08
C ASN A 89 -11.18 -25.03 6.60
N GLU A 90 -10.78 -23.96 7.28
CA GLU A 90 -10.97 -23.85 8.72
C GLU A 90 -12.45 -23.79 9.11
N PRO A 91 -12.84 -24.36 10.27
CA PRO A 91 -14.22 -24.32 10.70
C PRO A 91 -14.74 -22.88 10.87
N GLY A 92 -15.77 -22.53 10.10
CA GLY A 92 -16.38 -21.20 10.12
C GLY A 92 -15.76 -20.21 9.13
N ALA A 93 -14.72 -20.60 8.37
CA ALA A 93 -14.19 -19.78 7.28
C ALA A 93 -15.23 -19.59 6.16
N GLU A 94 -15.24 -18.41 5.57
CA GLU A 94 -16.04 -18.15 4.37
C GLU A 94 -15.49 -18.90 3.16
N ALA A 95 -16.33 -19.13 2.16
CA ALA A 95 -15.89 -19.76 0.92
C ALA A 95 -14.90 -18.84 0.18
N MET A 96 -13.86 -19.44 -0.43
CA MET A 96 -12.88 -18.71 -1.25
C MET A 96 -13.61 -17.86 -2.30
N PRO A 97 -13.32 -16.54 -2.38
CA PRO A 97 -13.92 -15.67 -3.38
C PRO A 97 -13.38 -15.98 -4.78
N ASP A 98 -14.09 -15.56 -5.83
CA ASP A 98 -13.60 -15.68 -7.20
C ASP A 98 -12.49 -14.66 -7.51
N LEU A 99 -12.61 -13.48 -6.92
CA LEU A 99 -11.69 -12.35 -7.07
C LEU A 99 -11.30 -11.83 -5.69
N PHE A 100 -10.06 -11.41 -5.55
CA PHE A 100 -9.65 -10.69 -4.34
C PHE A 100 -8.47 -9.75 -4.63
N THR A 101 -8.36 -8.69 -3.81
CA THR A 101 -7.24 -7.78 -3.89
C THR A 101 -6.35 -7.95 -2.66
N ALA A 102 -5.06 -8.21 -2.90
CA ALA A 102 -4.11 -8.51 -1.83
C ALA A 102 -2.67 -8.17 -2.24
N TYR A 103 -1.76 -8.23 -1.28
CA TYR A 103 -0.32 -8.15 -1.54
C TYR A 103 0.23 -9.45 -2.15
N PRO A 104 1.38 -9.41 -2.85
CA PRO A 104 1.96 -10.57 -3.54
C PRO A 104 2.10 -11.84 -2.68
N ARG A 105 2.38 -11.69 -1.37
CA ARG A 105 2.55 -12.82 -0.44
C ARG A 105 1.36 -13.79 -0.39
N VAL A 106 0.16 -13.31 -0.71
CA VAL A 106 -1.06 -14.12 -0.70
C VAL A 106 -1.03 -15.25 -1.73
N ALA A 107 -0.27 -15.09 -2.81
CA ALA A 107 -0.10 -16.16 -3.80
C ALA A 107 0.49 -17.46 -3.20
N GLU A 108 1.34 -17.36 -2.17
CA GLU A 108 1.85 -18.53 -1.46
C GLU A 108 0.80 -19.14 -0.53
N ILE A 109 -0.03 -18.30 0.11
CA ILE A 109 -1.10 -18.73 1.02
C ILE A 109 -2.18 -19.52 0.27
N VAL A 110 -2.62 -19.00 -0.88
CA VAL A 110 -3.70 -19.58 -1.69
C VAL A 110 -3.20 -20.73 -2.57
N GLY A 111 -1.90 -20.77 -2.88
CA GLY A 111 -1.28 -21.65 -3.84
C GLY A 111 -1.31 -21.08 -5.26
N LYS A 112 -0.15 -20.82 -5.83
CA LYS A 112 0.00 -20.22 -7.17
C LYS A 112 -0.73 -20.98 -8.27
N GLU A 113 -0.79 -22.30 -8.15
CA GLU A 113 -1.47 -23.18 -9.10
C GLU A 113 -2.99 -23.01 -9.12
N ASN A 114 -3.58 -22.45 -8.06
CA ASN A 114 -5.00 -22.18 -7.94
C ASN A 114 -5.39 -20.81 -8.51
N LEU A 115 -4.41 -19.98 -8.87
CA LEU A 115 -4.64 -18.63 -9.38
C LEU A 115 -4.73 -18.62 -10.90
N LEU A 116 -5.55 -17.71 -11.42
CA LEU A 116 -5.70 -17.48 -12.86
C LEU A 116 -4.48 -16.70 -13.36
N PRO A 117 -3.73 -17.22 -14.35
CA PRO A 117 -2.68 -16.46 -14.97
C PRO A 117 -3.28 -15.45 -15.96
N TRP A 118 -3.12 -14.16 -15.66
CA TRP A 118 -3.65 -13.10 -16.50
C TRP A 118 -3.01 -13.04 -17.89
N ASP A 119 -1.74 -13.46 -18.01
CA ASP A 119 -1.00 -13.55 -19.26
C ASP A 119 -1.56 -14.57 -20.27
N ASP A 120 -2.44 -15.49 -19.85
CA ASP A 120 -3.20 -16.35 -20.77
C ASP A 120 -4.37 -15.60 -21.45
N TYR A 121 -4.78 -14.45 -20.93
CA TYR A 121 -6.01 -13.73 -21.34
C TYR A 121 -5.78 -12.29 -21.79
N PHE A 122 -4.67 -11.70 -21.44
CA PHE A 122 -4.23 -10.39 -21.91
C PHE A 122 -3.22 -10.58 -23.04
N THR A 123 -3.37 -9.84 -24.12
CA THR A 123 -2.38 -9.78 -25.20
C THR A 123 -1.14 -9.01 -24.74
N GLU A 124 0.00 -9.22 -25.41
CA GLU A 124 1.22 -8.44 -25.14
C GLU A 124 0.97 -6.92 -25.27
N ASN A 125 0.14 -6.50 -26.22
CA ASN A 125 -0.20 -5.10 -26.42
C ASN A 125 -1.04 -4.53 -25.26
N GLU A 126 -1.96 -5.31 -24.68
CA GLU A 126 -2.73 -4.91 -23.52
C GLU A 126 -1.84 -4.82 -22.26
N LEU A 127 -0.93 -5.78 -22.09
CA LEU A 127 0.02 -5.76 -20.96
C LEU A 127 1.04 -4.63 -21.09
N SER A 128 1.49 -4.30 -22.29
CA SER A 128 2.44 -3.20 -22.51
C SER A 128 1.85 -1.80 -22.24
N ALA A 129 0.54 -1.68 -22.07
CA ALA A 129 -0.10 -0.44 -21.65
C ALA A 129 0.02 -0.18 -20.15
N PHE A 130 0.31 -1.20 -19.35
CA PHE A 130 0.53 -1.05 -17.92
C PHE A 130 1.91 -0.48 -17.62
N HIS A 131 1.98 0.30 -16.57
CA HIS A 131 3.26 0.79 -16.05
C HIS A 131 4.17 -0.40 -15.70
N ALA A 132 5.33 -0.48 -16.36
CA ALA A 132 6.16 -1.69 -16.36
C ALA A 132 6.58 -2.14 -14.94
N GLU A 133 6.88 -1.19 -14.07
CA GLU A 133 7.29 -1.48 -12.70
C GLU A 133 6.15 -2.10 -11.87
N PHE A 134 4.92 -1.62 -12.05
CA PHE A 134 3.74 -2.16 -11.36
C PHE A 134 3.39 -3.56 -11.85
N LEU A 135 3.54 -3.80 -13.15
CA LEU A 135 3.27 -5.11 -13.74
C LEU A 135 4.29 -6.15 -13.26
N THR A 136 5.57 -5.74 -13.11
CA THR A 136 6.66 -6.62 -12.68
C THR A 136 6.39 -7.27 -11.32
N GLU A 137 5.78 -6.56 -10.38
CA GLU A 137 5.42 -7.09 -9.06
C GLU A 137 4.36 -8.21 -9.12
N GLY A 138 3.61 -8.28 -10.22
CA GLY A 138 2.58 -9.29 -10.44
C GLY A 138 3.08 -10.62 -10.98
N TYR A 139 4.35 -10.70 -11.39
CA TYR A 139 4.93 -11.91 -11.93
C TYR A 139 5.48 -12.82 -10.83
N PHE A 140 5.08 -14.09 -10.88
CA PHE A 140 5.58 -15.19 -10.05
C PHE A 140 6.27 -16.22 -10.96
N GLY A 141 7.59 -16.10 -11.10
CA GLY A 141 8.34 -16.73 -12.17
C GLY A 141 7.93 -16.12 -13.51
N ASP A 142 7.48 -16.97 -14.42
CA ASP A 142 7.09 -16.54 -15.78
C ASP A 142 5.59 -16.25 -15.94
N ARG A 143 4.82 -16.28 -14.83
CA ARG A 143 3.35 -16.13 -14.89
C ARG A 143 2.88 -14.86 -14.17
N LEU A 144 2.04 -14.09 -14.83
CA LEU A 144 1.37 -12.92 -14.26
C LEU A 144 0.15 -13.38 -13.47
N LEU A 145 0.28 -13.51 -12.13
CA LEU A 145 -0.81 -13.95 -11.25
C LEU A 145 -1.53 -12.80 -10.54
N MET A 146 -0.87 -11.66 -10.38
CA MET A 146 -1.45 -10.46 -9.78
C MET A 146 -1.50 -9.33 -10.81
N LEU A 147 -2.70 -8.84 -11.12
CA LEU A 147 -2.88 -7.70 -12.02
C LEU A 147 -2.90 -6.41 -11.21
N PRO A 148 -2.05 -5.42 -11.47
CA PRO A 148 -2.16 -4.13 -10.80
C PRO A 148 -3.47 -3.44 -11.21
N VAL A 149 -4.24 -2.94 -10.24
CA VAL A 149 -5.49 -2.20 -10.48
C VAL A 149 -5.48 -0.83 -9.81
N ALA A 150 -4.66 -0.65 -8.79
CA ALA A 150 -4.38 0.61 -8.11
C ALA A 150 -3.07 0.48 -7.34
N LYS A 151 -2.21 1.48 -7.45
CA LYS A 151 -0.95 1.57 -6.70
C LYS A 151 -0.97 2.81 -5.82
N SER A 152 -0.07 2.88 -4.87
CA SER A 152 0.13 4.06 -4.04
C SER A 152 1.62 4.27 -3.80
N ALA A 153 1.98 5.41 -3.24
CA ALA A 153 3.32 5.69 -2.76
C ALA A 153 3.28 6.12 -1.30
N GLU A 154 4.42 6.09 -0.63
CA GLU A 154 4.56 6.78 0.66
C GLU A 154 4.45 8.28 0.45
N ALA A 155 3.80 8.95 1.40
CA ALA A 155 3.69 10.40 1.47
C ALA A 155 3.79 10.88 2.93
N PHE A 156 4.01 12.17 3.10
CA PHE A 156 3.97 12.82 4.40
C PHE A 156 2.67 13.62 4.52
N PHE A 157 1.85 13.31 5.51
CA PHE A 157 0.60 13.99 5.79
C PHE A 157 0.73 14.95 6.96
N LEU A 158 0.08 16.11 6.84
CA LEU A 158 0.17 17.20 7.80
C LEU A 158 -1.19 17.84 8.06
N ASN A 159 -1.57 18.00 9.31
CA ASN A 159 -2.64 18.90 9.73
C ASN A 159 -2.13 20.35 9.58
N GLN A 160 -2.36 20.94 8.42
CA GLN A 160 -1.84 22.25 8.05
C GLN A 160 -2.34 23.35 9.00
N THR A 161 -3.60 23.26 9.44
CA THR A 161 -4.19 24.26 10.35
C THR A 161 -3.45 24.35 11.67
N LEU A 162 -3.14 23.21 12.28
CA LEU A 162 -2.41 23.17 13.55
C LEU A 162 -0.93 23.46 13.35
N PHE A 163 -0.35 23.04 12.24
CA PHE A 163 1.03 23.32 11.89
C PHE A 163 1.26 24.82 11.64
N ASP A 164 0.37 25.51 10.93
CA ASP A 164 0.48 26.96 10.71
C ASP A 164 0.50 27.75 12.02
N ARG A 165 -0.28 27.30 13.01
CA ARG A 165 -0.29 27.90 14.35
C ARG A 165 1.06 27.71 15.04
N PHE A 166 1.62 26.51 14.98
CA PHE A 166 2.95 26.22 15.53
C PHE A 166 4.05 27.04 14.82
N CYS A 167 3.99 27.14 13.49
CA CYS A 167 4.92 27.93 12.70
C CYS A 167 4.91 29.43 13.11
N ALA A 168 3.73 29.98 13.33
CA ALA A 168 3.59 31.40 13.73
C ALA A 168 4.31 31.71 15.04
N ASP A 169 4.37 30.76 15.96
CA ASP A 169 5.00 30.94 17.28
C ASP A 169 6.51 30.63 17.28
N THR A 170 6.96 29.73 16.38
CA THR A 170 8.33 29.17 16.45
C THR A 170 9.23 29.61 15.31
N GLY A 171 8.66 30.07 14.18
CA GLY A 171 9.38 30.40 12.96
C GLY A 171 9.78 29.19 12.12
N ILE A 172 9.40 27.98 12.50
CA ILE A 172 9.51 26.77 11.67
C ILE A 172 8.64 26.92 10.42
N THR A 173 9.03 26.31 9.32
CA THR A 173 8.35 26.37 8.02
C THR A 173 8.16 24.97 7.44
N SER A 174 7.36 24.84 6.38
CA SER A 174 7.23 23.58 5.65
C SER A 174 8.54 23.09 5.02
N ASP A 175 9.49 23.98 4.74
CA ASP A 175 10.79 23.62 4.18
C ASP A 175 11.60 22.77 5.17
N ASP A 176 11.39 22.96 6.47
CA ASP A 176 12.02 22.15 7.53
C ASP A 176 11.53 20.70 7.54
N LEU A 177 10.43 20.40 6.82
CA LEU A 177 9.85 19.05 6.71
C LEU A 177 10.36 18.28 5.47
N ALA A 178 11.27 18.86 4.67
CA ALA A 178 11.75 18.23 3.44
C ALA A 178 12.66 17.01 3.68
N SER A 179 13.28 16.91 4.86
CA SER A 179 14.09 15.75 5.26
C SER A 179 13.61 15.16 6.59
N PHE A 180 13.91 13.87 6.82
CA PHE A 180 13.59 13.22 8.10
C PHE A 180 14.32 13.88 9.28
N GLU A 181 15.55 14.32 9.10
CA GLU A 181 16.29 15.04 10.15
C GLU A 181 15.56 16.35 10.51
N GLY A 182 15.07 17.07 9.50
CA GLY A 182 14.26 18.28 9.72
C GLY A 182 12.91 17.98 10.38
N VAL A 183 12.21 16.93 9.94
CA VAL A 183 10.99 16.45 10.59
C VAL A 183 11.23 16.09 12.04
N PHE A 184 12.33 15.40 12.37
CA PHE A 184 12.63 14.98 13.74
C PHE A 184 13.05 16.17 14.63
N GLN A 185 13.78 17.13 14.08
CA GLN A 185 14.07 18.38 14.79
C GLN A 185 12.77 19.18 15.05
N THR A 186 11.90 19.27 14.05
CA THR A 186 10.57 19.88 14.18
C THR A 186 9.75 19.17 15.24
N ALA A 187 9.78 17.83 15.29
CA ALA A 187 9.05 17.02 16.25
C ALA A 187 9.47 17.29 17.70
N ARG A 188 10.77 17.51 17.94
CA ARG A 188 11.28 17.90 19.28
C ARG A 188 10.78 19.28 19.66
N THR A 189 10.89 20.25 18.76
CA THR A 189 10.44 21.63 18.98
C THR A 189 8.92 21.68 19.25
N TYR A 190 8.15 20.87 18.48
CA TYR A 190 6.70 20.75 18.69
C TYR A 190 6.36 20.16 20.05
N TYR A 191 7.09 19.13 20.48
CA TYR A 191 6.90 18.53 21.80
C TYR A 191 7.05 19.54 22.93
N ASP A 192 8.07 20.41 22.88
CA ASP A 192 8.27 21.47 23.84
C ASP A 192 7.20 22.56 23.76
N TRP A 193 6.88 23.02 22.55
CA TRP A 193 5.87 24.06 22.32
C TRP A 193 4.46 23.64 22.74
N SER A 194 4.09 22.39 22.47
CA SER A 194 2.77 21.84 22.77
C SER A 194 2.57 21.44 24.24
N GLY A 195 3.64 21.45 25.04
CA GLY A 195 3.62 20.97 26.42
C GLY A 195 3.58 19.45 26.54
N GLY A 196 4.17 18.74 25.57
CA GLY A 196 4.41 17.30 25.63
C GLY A 196 3.58 16.44 24.67
N GLN A 197 2.98 17.02 23.63
CA GLN A 197 2.33 16.25 22.57
C GLN A 197 3.34 15.84 21.48
N SER A 198 3.22 14.62 20.98
CA SER A 198 4.02 14.17 19.84
C SER A 198 3.60 14.91 18.55
N PHE A 199 4.56 15.17 17.69
CA PHE A 199 4.34 15.80 16.38
C PHE A 199 3.82 14.81 15.35
N ILE A 200 4.51 13.67 15.23
CA ILE A 200 4.36 12.73 14.14
C ILE A 200 4.16 11.29 14.63
N GLN A 201 3.43 10.50 13.85
CA GLN A 201 3.45 9.04 13.88
C GLN A 201 4.07 8.52 12.58
N ILE A 202 5.09 7.67 12.67
CA ILE A 202 5.61 6.92 11.53
C ILE A 202 4.80 5.65 11.44
N ASN A 203 4.06 5.48 10.34
CA ASN A 203 3.18 4.32 10.17
C ASN A 203 3.96 3.06 9.81
N ASP A 204 5.15 3.20 9.23
CA ASP A 204 5.93 2.06 8.71
C ASP A 204 7.44 2.31 8.89
N TYR A 205 8.02 1.75 9.96
CA TYR A 205 9.45 1.89 10.26
C TYR A 205 10.33 1.07 9.33
N TYR A 206 9.80 -0.04 8.80
CA TYR A 206 10.55 -0.84 7.81
C TYR A 206 10.72 -0.06 6.51
N HIS A 207 9.69 0.66 6.06
CA HIS A 207 9.79 1.52 4.89
C HIS A 207 10.78 2.67 5.11
N TYR A 208 10.71 3.31 6.27
CA TYR A 208 11.69 4.32 6.69
C TYR A 208 13.12 3.79 6.60
N ALA A 209 13.37 2.63 7.21
CA ALA A 209 14.68 1.99 7.23
C ALA A 209 15.14 1.57 5.82
N TYR A 210 14.24 1.00 5.02
CA TYR A 210 14.53 0.56 3.67
C TYR A 210 14.95 1.73 2.77
N VAL A 211 14.16 2.81 2.76
CA VAL A 211 14.46 4.02 1.97
C VAL A 211 15.74 4.69 2.47
N GLY A 212 15.93 4.78 3.79
CA GLY A 212 17.12 5.38 4.36
C GLY A 212 18.41 4.63 4.02
N MET A 213 18.40 3.30 4.08
CA MET A 213 19.52 2.47 3.65
C MET A 213 19.81 2.64 2.15
N LYS A 214 18.77 2.63 1.31
CA LYS A 214 18.88 2.88 -0.13
C LYS A 214 19.42 4.27 -0.43
N ALA A 215 19.03 5.29 0.32
CA ALA A 215 19.52 6.64 0.19
C ALA A 215 21.05 6.72 0.33
N HIS A 216 21.62 5.86 1.19
CA HIS A 216 23.07 5.74 1.40
C HIS A 216 23.73 4.64 0.55
N GLY A 217 23.04 4.07 -0.43
CA GLY A 217 23.57 3.05 -1.34
C GLY A 217 23.77 1.66 -0.72
N VAL A 218 23.10 1.36 0.39
CA VAL A 218 23.20 0.11 1.13
C VAL A 218 21.87 -0.64 1.08
N GLU A 219 21.92 -1.97 0.99
CA GLU A 219 20.74 -2.84 1.07
C GLU A 219 20.36 -3.10 2.53
N LEU A 220 19.10 -2.86 2.90
CA LEU A 220 18.60 -3.20 4.24
C LEU A 220 18.59 -4.72 4.48
N VAL A 221 18.35 -5.51 3.43
CA VAL A 221 18.29 -6.98 3.52
C VAL A 221 19.29 -7.60 2.55
N ARG A 222 20.15 -8.49 3.03
CA ARG A 222 21.04 -9.32 2.21
C ARG A 222 20.84 -10.79 2.56
N GLY A 223 20.47 -11.61 1.58
CA GLY A 223 20.24 -13.04 1.81
C GLY A 223 19.18 -13.35 2.88
N GLY A 224 18.14 -12.53 3.00
CA GLY A 224 17.09 -12.68 3.99
C GLY A 224 17.44 -12.14 5.39
N THR A 225 18.61 -11.52 5.56
CA THR A 225 19.09 -11.00 6.86
C THR A 225 19.14 -9.45 6.83
N LEU A 226 18.64 -8.81 7.87
CA LEU A 226 18.71 -7.36 8.05
C LEU A 226 20.17 -6.92 8.30
N GLN A 227 20.55 -5.77 7.77
CA GLN A 227 21.90 -5.18 7.85
C GLN A 227 21.91 -3.97 8.81
N LEU A 228 21.61 -4.22 10.10
CA LEU A 228 21.43 -3.15 11.09
C LEU A 228 22.73 -2.69 11.75
N ASP A 229 23.84 -3.39 11.54
CA ASP A 229 25.18 -3.04 12.04
C ASP A 229 25.95 -2.09 11.11
N GLU A 230 25.42 -1.79 9.93
CA GLU A 230 26.01 -0.86 8.95
C GLU A 230 25.99 0.59 9.48
N ASP A 231 27.02 1.37 9.14
CA ASP A 231 27.07 2.79 9.48
C ASP A 231 25.90 3.57 8.88
N ALA A 232 25.43 3.17 7.69
CA ALA A 232 24.25 3.73 7.05
C ALA A 232 22.99 3.58 7.92
N PHE A 233 22.79 2.40 8.56
CA PHE A 233 21.66 2.22 9.45
C PHE A 233 21.82 3.07 10.72
N ARG A 234 23.01 3.16 11.28
CA ARG A 234 23.29 4.02 12.44
C ARG A 234 23.00 5.50 12.14
N SER A 235 23.32 5.98 10.92
CA SER A 235 23.08 7.38 10.54
C SER A 235 21.59 7.74 10.49
N ILE A 236 20.71 6.82 10.05
CA ILE A 236 19.27 7.03 10.03
C ILE A 236 18.62 6.72 11.39
N TRP A 237 19.16 5.76 12.16
CA TRP A 237 18.65 5.40 13.47
C TRP A 237 18.81 6.52 14.51
N THR A 238 19.96 7.18 14.52
CA THR A 238 20.30 8.19 15.54
C THR A 238 19.26 9.30 15.61
N PRO A 239 18.92 10.04 14.53
CA PRO A 239 17.94 11.11 14.59
C PRO A 239 16.51 10.59 14.89
N LEU A 240 16.14 9.44 14.40
CA LEU A 240 14.86 8.79 14.71
C LEU A 240 14.75 8.49 16.20
N ALA A 241 15.77 7.81 16.76
CA ALA A 241 15.78 7.40 18.16
C ALA A 241 15.80 8.62 19.08
N GLU A 242 16.58 9.64 18.75
CA GLU A 242 16.61 10.89 19.50
C GLU A 242 15.22 11.54 19.60
N ALA A 243 14.53 11.72 18.47
CA ALA A 243 13.20 12.32 18.45
C ALA A 243 12.16 11.46 19.18
N ALA A 244 12.22 10.14 19.03
CA ALA A 244 11.32 9.21 19.71
C ALA A 244 11.54 9.18 21.22
N ILE A 245 12.79 9.08 21.68
CA ILE A 245 13.18 9.10 23.10
C ILE A 245 12.82 10.44 23.72
N TYR A 246 12.96 11.54 23.00
CA TYR A 246 12.53 12.87 23.48
C TYR A 246 11.03 12.98 23.66
N GLY A 247 10.24 12.30 22.80
CA GLY A 247 8.77 12.26 22.82
C GLY A 247 8.10 12.93 21.62
N GLY A 248 8.88 13.39 20.65
CA GLY A 248 8.36 14.01 19.42
C GLY A 248 7.65 13.05 18.47
N ILE A 249 7.93 11.74 18.61
CA ILE A 249 7.31 10.68 17.79
C ILE A 249 6.34 9.87 18.64
N CYS A 250 5.12 9.69 18.17
CA CYS A 250 4.13 8.81 18.77
C CYS A 250 4.48 7.34 18.46
N LEU A 251 4.72 6.55 19.51
CA LEU A 251 5.07 5.13 19.43
C LEU A 251 3.88 4.20 19.73
N ASP A 252 2.68 4.73 19.89
CA ASP A 252 1.51 3.94 20.23
C ASP A 252 0.92 3.20 19.04
N GLU A 253 0.27 2.07 19.30
CA GLU A 253 -0.39 1.27 18.29
C GLU A 253 -1.64 1.95 17.74
N GLY A 254 -2.01 1.60 16.52
CA GLY A 254 -3.20 2.11 15.84
C GLY A 254 -2.90 3.14 14.76
N TYR A 255 -3.93 3.52 14.05
CA TYR A 255 -3.82 4.41 12.89
C TYR A 255 -3.67 5.87 13.28
N ALA A 256 -2.76 6.57 12.63
CA ALA A 256 -2.53 8.00 12.83
C ALA A 256 -3.80 8.85 12.62
N ALA A 257 -4.64 8.49 11.64
CA ALA A 257 -5.90 9.19 11.35
C ALA A 257 -6.87 9.25 12.57
N ALA A 258 -6.84 8.25 13.44
CA ALA A 258 -7.62 8.28 14.68
C ALA A 258 -7.07 9.31 15.68
N ARG A 259 -5.74 9.45 15.75
CA ARG A 259 -5.05 10.42 16.62
C ARG A 259 -5.15 11.86 16.12
N TRP A 260 -5.29 12.03 14.79
CA TRP A 260 -5.55 13.34 14.21
C TRP A 260 -6.89 13.91 14.67
N LYS A 261 -7.90 13.04 14.88
CA LYS A 261 -9.22 13.47 15.37
C LYS A 261 -9.18 14.11 16.75
N THR A 262 -8.17 13.81 17.55
CA THR A 262 -8.00 14.33 18.91
C THR A 262 -6.78 15.27 19.03
N ALA A 263 -6.11 15.57 17.91
CA ALA A 263 -4.86 16.33 17.86
C ALA A 263 -3.71 15.74 18.71
N GLU A 264 -3.75 14.43 18.98
CA GLU A 264 -2.64 13.75 19.69
C GLU A 264 -1.36 13.73 18.83
N VAL A 265 -1.50 13.68 17.51
CA VAL A 265 -0.45 13.95 16.55
C VAL A 265 -1.01 14.83 15.42
N ILE A 266 -0.15 15.58 14.75
CA ILE A 266 -0.54 16.45 13.63
C ILE A 266 0.11 16.10 12.31
N ALA A 267 1.00 15.10 12.30
CA ALA A 267 1.67 14.59 11.11
C ALA A 267 1.75 13.06 11.13
N ASN A 268 1.85 12.47 9.95
CA ASN A 268 2.23 11.06 9.78
C ASN A 268 2.86 10.80 8.41
N THR A 269 3.70 9.77 8.35
CA THR A 269 4.01 9.11 7.06
C THR A 269 2.97 8.04 6.77
N GLY A 270 2.71 7.75 5.50
CA GLY A 270 1.79 6.68 5.13
C GLY A 270 1.49 6.64 3.65
N SER A 271 0.61 5.74 3.25
CA SER A 271 0.16 5.60 1.87
C SER A 271 -0.57 6.84 1.37
N THR A 272 -0.37 7.21 0.11
CA THR A 272 -1.20 8.23 -0.56
C THR A 272 -2.69 7.97 -0.38
N ALA A 273 -3.11 6.70 -0.31
CA ALA A 273 -4.49 6.29 -0.05
C ALA A 273 -5.01 6.63 1.36
N ASP A 274 -4.13 6.98 2.30
CA ASP A 274 -4.54 7.41 3.65
C ASP A 274 -5.37 8.70 3.62
N VAL A 275 -5.31 9.47 2.51
CA VAL A 275 -6.15 10.66 2.30
C VAL A 275 -7.64 10.36 2.45
N LEU A 276 -8.08 9.14 2.12
CA LEU A 276 -9.46 8.70 2.27
C LEU A 276 -9.94 8.73 3.74
N TYR A 277 -9.02 8.56 4.68
CA TYR A 277 -9.30 8.43 6.12
C TYR A 277 -8.93 9.67 6.92
N GLN A 278 -8.31 10.68 6.29
CA GLN A 278 -7.91 11.91 6.98
C GLN A 278 -9.15 12.67 7.47
N PRO A 279 -9.19 13.08 8.75
CA PRO A 279 -10.32 13.83 9.28
C PRO A 279 -10.35 15.27 8.72
N SER A 280 -11.54 15.83 8.63
CA SER A 280 -11.76 17.26 8.28
C SER A 280 -11.90 18.17 9.51
N GLU A 281 -11.91 17.59 10.71
CA GLU A 281 -12.03 18.33 11.98
C GLU A 281 -11.31 17.60 13.11
N VAL A 282 -10.89 18.37 14.11
CA VAL A 282 -10.39 17.89 15.38
C VAL A 282 -11.48 18.03 16.44
N ILE A 283 -11.59 17.08 17.34
CA ILE A 283 -12.48 17.08 18.51
C ILE A 283 -11.61 17.16 19.75
N TYR A 284 -11.66 18.26 20.46
CA TYR A 284 -10.88 18.47 21.68
C TYR A 284 -11.52 17.79 22.91
N SER A 285 -10.76 17.66 23.97
CA SER A 285 -11.19 17.00 25.22
C SER A 285 -12.39 17.67 25.92
N ASP A 286 -12.65 18.96 25.62
CA ASP A 286 -13.82 19.70 26.09
C ASP A 286 -15.04 19.57 25.16
N ASN A 287 -14.98 18.68 24.15
CA ASN A 287 -15.98 18.46 23.10
C ASN A 287 -16.17 19.64 22.12
N THR A 288 -15.27 20.61 22.11
CA THR A 288 -15.25 21.60 21.03
C THR A 288 -14.64 20.97 19.77
N THR A 289 -15.05 21.47 18.60
CA THR A 289 -14.53 21.01 17.32
C THR A 289 -13.89 22.16 16.54
N GLU A 290 -12.85 21.85 15.80
CA GLU A 290 -12.17 22.78 14.91
C GLU A 290 -12.02 22.14 13.52
N ALA A 291 -12.50 22.82 12.48
CA ALA A 291 -12.26 22.38 11.12
C ALA A 291 -10.78 22.51 10.77
N ILE A 292 -10.22 21.47 10.15
CA ILE A 292 -8.80 21.41 9.80
C ILE A 292 -8.61 21.17 8.31
N LYS A 293 -7.45 21.59 7.82
CA LYS A 293 -6.96 21.35 6.47
C LYS A 293 -5.90 20.27 6.53
N ALA A 294 -6.23 19.08 6.01
CA ALA A 294 -5.28 18.00 5.83
C ALA A 294 -4.56 18.18 4.48
N MET A 295 -3.23 18.15 4.49
CA MET A 295 -2.39 18.28 3.28
C MET A 295 -1.40 17.13 3.21
N ALA A 296 -1.04 16.74 1.99
CA ALA A 296 0.03 15.81 1.73
C ALA A 296 1.24 16.54 1.12
N TYR A 297 2.41 16.08 1.49
CA TYR A 297 3.72 16.53 1.02
C TYR A 297 4.52 15.33 0.50
N PRO A 298 5.57 15.56 -0.31
CA PRO A 298 6.50 14.50 -0.66
C PRO A 298 7.01 13.76 0.58
N TYR A 299 7.30 12.47 0.43
CA TYR A 299 7.94 11.68 1.48
C TYR A 299 9.29 12.33 1.83
N PRO A 300 9.59 12.59 3.10
CA PRO A 300 10.85 13.26 3.47
C PRO A 300 12.08 12.48 2.99
N THR A 301 13.09 13.20 2.54
CA THR A 301 14.36 12.61 2.13
C THR A 301 15.29 12.40 3.33
N PHE A 302 16.47 11.83 3.10
CA PHE A 302 17.54 11.77 4.09
C PHE A 302 18.63 12.78 3.69
N THR A 303 19.15 13.50 4.66
CA THR A 303 20.26 14.45 4.43
C THR A 303 21.46 13.69 3.86
N ASP A 304 22.10 14.28 2.83
CA ASP A 304 23.25 13.70 2.12
C ASP A 304 22.97 12.33 1.44
N GLY A 305 21.70 11.92 1.33
CA GLY A 305 21.27 10.70 0.66
C GLY A 305 20.55 10.94 -0.66
N ALA A 306 20.42 9.88 -1.47
CA ALA A 306 19.60 9.91 -2.66
C ALA A 306 18.10 9.93 -2.27
N SER A 307 17.29 10.72 -2.99
CA SER A 307 15.85 10.77 -2.75
C SER A 307 15.19 9.47 -3.22
N GLY A 308 14.36 8.89 -2.37
CA GLY A 308 13.67 7.65 -2.66
C GLY A 308 12.33 7.55 -1.95
N VAL A 309 11.45 6.72 -2.50
CA VAL A 309 10.13 6.44 -1.95
C VAL A 309 9.71 5.02 -2.33
N ILE A 310 8.83 4.43 -1.54
CA ILE A 310 8.30 3.08 -1.82
C ILE A 310 6.97 3.18 -2.54
N TYR A 311 6.84 2.43 -3.65
CA TYR A 311 5.53 2.06 -4.17
C TYR A 311 4.85 1.09 -3.23
N ARG A 312 3.54 1.31 -3.03
CA ARG A 312 2.69 0.45 -2.21
C ARG A 312 1.49 -0.06 -3.02
N GLY A 313 0.79 -1.01 -2.42
CA GLY A 313 -0.44 -1.58 -2.96
C GLY A 313 -0.23 -2.95 -3.54
N GLY A 314 -1.23 -3.78 -3.33
CA GLY A 314 -1.34 -5.09 -3.96
C GLY A 314 -1.93 -4.98 -5.36
N GLY A 315 -2.53 -6.07 -5.81
CA GLY A 315 -3.25 -6.14 -7.06
C GLY A 315 -4.45 -7.09 -6.99
N LEU A 316 -5.09 -7.27 -8.11
CA LEU A 316 -6.23 -8.17 -8.28
C LEU A 316 -5.73 -9.57 -8.62
N PHE A 317 -6.18 -10.53 -7.84
CA PHE A 317 -6.05 -11.95 -8.10
C PHE A 317 -7.41 -12.53 -8.51
N ALA A 318 -7.39 -13.56 -9.33
CA ALA A 318 -8.57 -14.38 -9.62
C ALA A 318 -8.27 -15.84 -9.31
N MET A 319 -9.24 -16.54 -8.74
CA MET A 319 -9.17 -18.00 -8.60
C MET A 319 -9.43 -18.64 -9.96
N LYS A 320 -8.57 -19.57 -10.34
CA LYS A 320 -8.73 -20.35 -11.56
C LYS A 320 -9.92 -21.28 -11.47
N SER A 321 -10.90 -21.14 -12.35
CA SER A 321 -12.07 -21.99 -12.41
C SER A 321 -11.96 -23.04 -13.53
N SER A 322 -12.56 -24.22 -13.30
CA SER A 322 -12.79 -25.19 -14.37
C SER A 322 -13.93 -24.78 -15.34
N ASP A 323 -14.77 -23.82 -14.93
CA ASP A 323 -15.76 -23.18 -15.81
C ASP A 323 -15.10 -21.95 -16.46
N GLU A 324 -14.76 -22.08 -17.76
CA GLU A 324 -14.08 -21.05 -18.51
C GLU A 324 -14.87 -19.72 -18.58
N ARG A 325 -16.21 -19.76 -18.46
CA ARG A 325 -17.03 -18.55 -18.39
C ARG A 325 -16.70 -17.69 -17.18
N ARG A 326 -16.37 -18.31 -16.03
CA ARG A 326 -15.97 -17.60 -14.83
C ARG A 326 -14.60 -16.92 -15.00
N ASN A 327 -13.66 -17.62 -15.64
CA ASN A 327 -12.36 -17.05 -15.98
C ASN A 327 -12.52 -15.83 -16.92
N GLN A 328 -13.32 -15.98 -17.97
CA GLN A 328 -13.62 -14.90 -18.91
C GLN A 328 -14.37 -13.74 -18.24
N ALA A 329 -15.29 -14.01 -17.32
CA ALA A 329 -15.99 -12.98 -16.57
C ALA A 329 -15.02 -12.17 -15.69
N ALA A 330 -14.07 -12.82 -15.02
CA ALA A 330 -13.02 -12.17 -14.25
C ALA A 330 -12.14 -11.25 -15.13
N VAL A 331 -11.77 -11.74 -16.31
CA VAL A 331 -10.97 -11.00 -17.31
C VAL A 331 -11.72 -9.78 -17.83
N ILE A 332 -13.01 -9.92 -18.19
CA ILE A 332 -13.82 -8.79 -18.67
C ILE A 332 -13.92 -7.71 -17.59
N PHE A 333 -14.14 -8.10 -16.32
CA PHE A 333 -14.17 -7.14 -15.21
C PHE A 333 -12.80 -6.47 -15.00
N ALA A 334 -11.72 -7.23 -15.04
CA ALA A 334 -10.37 -6.71 -14.84
C ALA A 334 -9.96 -5.72 -15.93
N LYS A 335 -10.25 -6.04 -17.22
CA LYS A 335 -10.01 -5.15 -18.35
C LYS A 335 -10.80 -3.86 -18.22
N TRP A 336 -12.10 -3.96 -17.92
CA TRP A 336 -12.96 -2.80 -17.71
C TRP A 336 -12.46 -1.91 -16.57
N LEU A 337 -12.07 -2.49 -15.44
CA LEU A 337 -11.58 -1.74 -14.27
C LEU A 337 -10.27 -0.99 -14.56
N THR A 338 -9.44 -1.52 -15.45
CA THR A 338 -8.13 -0.95 -15.82
C THR A 338 -8.17 -0.08 -17.08
N GLU A 339 -9.34 0.09 -17.73
CA GLU A 339 -9.52 1.13 -18.74
C GLU A 339 -9.29 2.52 -18.15
N GLU A 340 -8.72 3.43 -18.91
CA GLU A 340 -8.29 4.77 -18.47
C GLU A 340 -9.37 5.49 -17.67
N GLU A 341 -10.60 5.61 -18.21
CA GLU A 341 -11.72 6.33 -17.57
C GLU A 341 -12.09 5.73 -16.21
N HIS A 342 -12.26 4.40 -16.14
CA HIS A 342 -12.68 3.71 -14.93
C HIS A 342 -11.56 3.69 -13.88
N ASN A 343 -10.31 3.47 -14.33
CA ASN A 343 -9.16 3.46 -13.45
C ASN A 343 -8.93 4.86 -12.84
N LEU A 344 -8.98 5.93 -13.64
CA LEU A 344 -8.91 7.31 -13.13
C LEU A 344 -10.03 7.63 -12.14
N THR A 345 -11.27 7.26 -12.47
CA THR A 345 -12.41 7.45 -11.55
C THR A 345 -12.17 6.74 -10.22
N PHE A 346 -11.64 5.53 -10.26
CA PHE A 346 -11.32 4.77 -9.05
C PHE A 346 -10.23 5.45 -8.22
N VAL A 347 -9.07 5.68 -8.84
CA VAL A 347 -7.87 6.11 -8.09
C VAL A 347 -8.02 7.53 -7.55
N THR A 348 -8.61 8.46 -8.31
CA THR A 348 -8.77 9.85 -7.88
C THR A 348 -9.76 10.03 -6.72
N ASN A 349 -10.67 9.09 -6.53
CA ASN A 349 -11.58 9.06 -5.38
C ASN A 349 -11.03 8.30 -4.16
N ALA A 350 -9.88 7.62 -4.32
CA ALA A 350 -9.32 6.77 -3.28
C ALA A 350 -7.87 7.14 -2.88
N GLY A 351 -7.24 8.11 -3.55
CA GLY A 351 -5.85 8.52 -3.29
C GLY A 351 -4.81 7.52 -3.79
N TYR A 352 -5.21 6.66 -4.73
CA TYR A 352 -4.29 5.73 -5.40
C TYR A 352 -3.70 6.33 -6.67
N LEU A 353 -2.71 5.65 -7.25
CA LEU A 353 -2.11 5.94 -8.54
C LEU A 353 -2.72 5.02 -9.60
N PRO A 354 -2.93 5.52 -10.83
CA PRO A 354 -3.38 4.70 -11.95
C PRO A 354 -2.32 3.67 -12.33
N VAL A 355 -2.72 2.67 -13.11
CA VAL A 355 -1.84 1.53 -13.39
C VAL A 355 -1.42 1.41 -14.85
N THR A 356 -1.97 2.24 -15.74
CA THR A 356 -1.57 2.32 -17.15
C THR A 356 -0.90 3.65 -17.46
N ASP A 357 0.04 3.66 -18.40
CA ASP A 357 0.79 4.87 -18.76
C ASP A 357 -0.14 5.99 -19.22
N ASN A 358 -1.15 5.68 -20.05
CA ASN A 358 -2.11 6.69 -20.50
C ASN A 358 -2.91 7.32 -19.33
N ALA A 359 -3.38 6.50 -18.38
CA ALA A 359 -4.10 7.00 -17.21
C ALA A 359 -3.17 7.82 -16.29
N PHE A 360 -1.90 7.45 -16.21
CA PHE A 360 -0.88 8.18 -15.48
C PHE A 360 -0.66 9.57 -16.10
N ASP A 361 -0.43 9.63 -17.41
CA ASP A 361 -0.26 10.87 -18.16
C ASP A 361 -1.51 11.76 -18.06
N ALA A 362 -2.70 11.18 -18.17
CA ALA A 362 -3.95 11.92 -18.03
C ALA A 362 -4.14 12.54 -16.65
N LEU A 363 -3.82 11.79 -15.56
CA LEU A 363 -3.91 12.29 -14.19
C LEU A 363 -3.00 13.50 -13.97
N PHE A 364 -1.72 13.41 -14.38
CA PHE A 364 -0.72 14.44 -14.12
C PHE A 364 -0.73 15.59 -15.15
N SER A 365 -1.55 15.48 -16.23
CA SER A 365 -1.68 16.57 -17.21
C SER A 365 -2.38 17.81 -16.64
N ASP A 366 -3.32 17.67 -15.71
CA ASP A 366 -4.04 18.79 -15.06
C ASP A 366 -4.62 18.38 -13.70
N LEU A 367 -3.86 18.58 -12.63
CA LEU A 367 -4.31 18.29 -11.25
C LEU A 367 -5.45 19.24 -10.77
N ASN A 368 -5.74 20.34 -11.47
CA ASN A 368 -6.83 21.25 -11.07
C ASN A 368 -8.20 20.62 -11.28
N GLN A 369 -8.32 19.56 -12.06
CA GLN A 369 -9.57 18.80 -12.21
C GLN A 369 -9.96 18.06 -10.93
N ILE A 370 -9.02 17.87 -10.00
CA ILE A 370 -9.29 17.26 -8.70
C ILE A 370 -9.87 18.31 -7.75
N GLU A 371 -11.17 18.24 -7.50
CA GLU A 371 -11.90 19.25 -6.73
C GLU A 371 -11.44 19.34 -5.27
N LYS A 372 -11.24 18.18 -4.62
CA LYS A 372 -10.85 18.11 -3.22
C LYS A 372 -9.39 18.48 -3.04
N GLU A 373 -9.12 19.55 -2.30
CA GLU A 373 -7.77 20.09 -2.10
C GLU A 373 -6.82 19.07 -1.46
N ASN A 374 -7.27 18.30 -0.47
CA ASN A 374 -6.46 17.28 0.17
C ASN A 374 -6.06 16.15 -0.80
N TYR A 375 -6.96 15.73 -1.71
CA TYR A 375 -6.62 14.76 -2.76
C TYR A 375 -5.66 15.38 -3.78
N ARG A 376 -5.91 16.62 -4.20
CA ARG A 376 -5.02 17.32 -5.12
C ARG A 376 -3.61 17.46 -4.53
N SER A 377 -3.47 17.72 -3.21
CA SER A 377 -2.16 17.79 -2.57
C SER A 377 -1.40 16.46 -2.60
N VAL A 378 -2.11 15.32 -2.51
CA VAL A 378 -1.51 14.00 -2.67
C VAL A 378 -0.85 13.84 -4.03
N TYR A 379 -1.58 14.17 -5.10
CA TYR A 379 -1.04 14.03 -6.46
C TYR A 379 0.05 15.05 -6.77
N ALA A 380 -0.04 16.27 -6.23
CA ALA A 380 1.05 17.25 -6.34
C ALA A 380 2.33 16.78 -5.61
N ALA A 381 2.18 16.11 -4.47
CA ALA A 381 3.31 15.50 -3.77
C ALA A 381 3.93 14.36 -4.60
N VAL A 382 3.09 13.51 -5.20
CA VAL A 382 3.55 12.42 -6.08
C VAL A 382 4.24 12.99 -7.33
N GLU A 383 3.66 14.00 -8.00
CA GLU A 383 4.27 14.67 -9.15
C GLU A 383 5.67 15.17 -8.82
N THR A 384 5.85 15.84 -7.68
CA THR A 384 7.16 16.28 -7.19
C THR A 384 8.14 15.11 -7.00
N MET A 385 7.65 13.99 -6.47
CA MET A 385 8.48 12.78 -6.27
C MET A 385 8.83 12.11 -7.59
N LEU A 386 7.93 12.07 -8.57
CA LEU A 386 8.21 11.51 -9.90
C LEU A 386 9.34 12.23 -10.62
N ASP A 387 9.49 13.53 -10.41
CA ASP A 387 10.54 14.33 -11.01
C ASP A 387 11.93 14.09 -10.41
N SER A 388 12.02 13.65 -9.14
CA SER A 388 13.28 13.72 -8.39
C SER A 388 13.61 12.52 -7.50
N TYR A 389 12.67 11.55 -7.32
CA TYR A 389 12.87 10.39 -6.45
C TYR A 389 13.04 9.12 -7.26
N THR A 390 13.78 8.16 -6.70
CA THR A 390 13.73 6.78 -7.14
C THR A 390 12.60 6.07 -6.40
N PHE A 391 11.70 5.44 -7.15
CA PHE A 391 10.63 4.65 -6.58
C PHE A 391 11.08 3.20 -6.43
N TYR A 392 10.86 2.61 -5.27
CA TYR A 392 11.30 1.27 -4.93
C TYR A 392 10.10 0.35 -4.69
N ALA A 393 10.17 -0.87 -5.22
CA ALA A 393 9.40 -2.00 -4.72
C ALA A 393 10.12 -2.65 -3.55
N LEU A 394 9.37 -3.17 -2.58
CA LEU A 394 9.98 -3.95 -1.50
C LEU A 394 10.44 -5.31 -2.03
N PRO A 395 11.57 -5.83 -1.53
CA PRO A 395 12.09 -7.12 -1.98
C PRO A 395 11.16 -8.26 -1.53
N LEU A 396 10.90 -9.19 -2.46
CA LEU A 396 10.17 -10.43 -2.19
C LEU A 396 11.17 -11.55 -1.92
N TYR A 397 11.09 -12.15 -0.75
CA TYR A 397 11.86 -13.33 -0.33
C TYR A 397 11.09 -14.12 0.72
N ASP A 398 11.43 -15.37 0.93
CA ASP A 398 10.77 -16.21 1.91
C ASP A 398 10.94 -15.63 3.32
N GLY A 399 9.83 -15.42 4.03
CA GLY A 399 9.81 -14.75 5.34
C GLY A 399 9.85 -13.22 5.33
N ALA A 400 9.77 -12.56 4.16
CA ALA A 400 9.82 -11.10 4.06
C ALA A 400 8.76 -10.40 4.92
N SER A 401 7.52 -10.90 4.91
CA SER A 401 6.44 -10.32 5.71
C SER A 401 6.67 -10.47 7.21
N GLU A 402 7.17 -11.61 7.66
CA GLU A 402 7.53 -11.86 9.06
C GLU A 402 8.66 -10.93 9.49
N THR A 403 9.72 -10.82 8.68
CA THR A 403 10.83 -9.89 8.92
C THR A 403 10.33 -8.45 9.06
N GLN A 404 9.40 -8.00 8.23
CA GLN A 404 8.82 -6.64 8.30
C GLN A 404 8.04 -6.45 9.60
N LEU A 405 7.14 -7.38 9.94
CA LEU A 405 6.31 -7.31 11.14
C LEU A 405 7.16 -7.34 12.43
N ASP A 406 8.15 -8.22 12.49
CA ASP A 406 9.05 -8.32 13.62
C ASP A 406 9.91 -7.06 13.77
N PHE A 407 10.42 -6.51 12.65
CA PHE A 407 11.17 -5.26 12.67
C PHE A 407 10.32 -4.10 13.20
N GLU A 408 9.08 -3.95 12.73
CA GLU A 408 8.13 -2.94 13.22
C GLU A 408 7.88 -3.05 14.74
N ALA A 409 7.60 -4.26 15.20
CA ALA A 409 7.35 -4.53 16.61
C ALA A 409 8.59 -4.23 17.46
N ASN A 410 9.76 -4.67 17.01
CA ASN A 410 11.03 -4.48 17.71
C ASN A 410 11.42 -2.99 17.81
N VAL A 411 11.32 -2.24 16.71
CA VAL A 411 11.62 -0.79 16.70
C VAL A 411 10.74 -0.07 17.73
N LYS A 412 9.43 -0.29 17.69
CA LYS A 412 8.50 0.33 18.64
C LYS A 412 8.82 -0.05 20.10
N ALA A 413 9.10 -1.33 20.35
CA ALA A 413 9.39 -1.84 21.69
C ALA A 413 10.67 -1.22 22.27
N VAL A 414 11.77 -1.21 21.51
CA VAL A 414 13.04 -0.65 22.00
C VAL A 414 12.97 0.86 22.20
N LEU A 415 12.30 1.59 21.30
CA LEU A 415 12.14 3.03 21.44
C LEU A 415 11.21 3.40 22.61
N LYS A 416 10.09 2.67 22.84
CA LYS A 416 9.25 2.83 24.04
C LYS A 416 10.02 2.58 25.32
N SER A 417 10.81 1.50 25.36
CA SER A 417 11.67 1.17 26.51
C SER A 417 12.66 2.30 26.79
N ALA A 418 13.35 2.78 25.77
CA ALA A 418 14.31 3.86 25.86
C ALA A 418 13.65 5.18 26.33
N ARG A 419 12.48 5.53 25.76
CA ARG A 419 11.69 6.70 26.21
C ARG A 419 11.34 6.63 27.68
N ASN A 420 10.85 5.51 28.17
CA ASN A 420 10.51 5.31 29.57
C ASN A 420 11.73 5.45 30.48
N GLN A 421 12.88 4.92 30.06
CA GLN A 421 14.13 5.06 30.79
C GLN A 421 14.61 6.53 30.81
N TYR A 422 14.49 7.24 29.69
CA TYR A 422 14.86 8.66 29.59
C TYR A 422 14.07 9.50 30.61
N VAL A 423 12.73 9.40 30.55
CA VAL A 423 11.87 10.15 31.50
C VAL A 423 12.22 9.86 32.96
N LYS A 424 12.46 8.59 33.29
CA LYS A 424 12.81 8.19 34.66
C LYS A 424 14.17 8.74 35.09
N ARG A 425 15.19 8.68 34.20
CA ARG A 425 16.57 9.07 34.55
C ARG A 425 16.70 10.58 34.68
N ILE A 426 16.11 11.36 33.77
CA ILE A 426 16.10 12.84 33.90
C ILE A 426 15.27 13.30 35.10
N GLY A 427 14.16 12.60 35.44
CA GLY A 427 13.38 12.84 36.62
C GLY A 427 14.15 12.58 37.92
N ASN A 428 15.19 11.76 37.90
CA ASN A 428 16.14 11.52 38.97
C ASN A 428 17.30 12.54 39.02
N GLY A 429 17.35 13.48 38.07
CA GLY A 429 18.37 14.53 38.01
C GLY A 429 19.65 14.15 37.28
N GLU A 430 19.63 13.07 36.45
CA GLU A 430 20.73 12.77 35.55
C GLU A 430 20.80 13.79 34.39
N ASP A 431 22.00 14.01 33.85
CA ASP A 431 22.19 14.92 32.73
C ASP A 431 21.47 14.43 31.46
N PRO A 432 20.54 15.24 30.89
CA PRO A 432 19.71 14.80 29.75
C PRO A 432 20.50 14.41 28.51
N GLU A 433 21.58 15.11 28.19
CA GLU A 433 22.39 14.86 26.99
C GLU A 433 23.14 13.52 27.11
N THR A 434 23.81 13.30 28.22
CA THR A 434 24.49 12.02 28.57
C THR A 434 23.53 10.85 28.55
N VAL A 435 22.30 11.03 29.08
CA VAL A 435 21.28 9.99 29.11
C VAL A 435 20.78 9.69 27.71
N MET A 436 20.55 10.70 26.88
CA MET A 436 20.10 10.55 25.50
C MET A 436 21.11 9.75 24.67
N GLU A 437 22.38 10.14 24.65
CA GLU A 437 23.44 9.45 23.92
C GLU A 437 23.54 7.96 24.33
N ALA A 438 23.50 7.69 25.63
CA ALA A 438 23.56 6.32 26.13
C ALA A 438 22.35 5.47 25.70
N LEU A 439 21.15 6.06 25.69
CA LEU A 439 19.92 5.35 25.30
C LEU A 439 19.80 5.15 23.81
N ILE A 440 20.27 6.08 22.97
CA ILE A 440 20.35 5.87 21.50
C ILE A 440 21.25 4.68 21.21
N ALA A 441 22.44 4.63 21.80
CA ALA A 441 23.38 3.51 21.59
C ALA A 441 22.82 2.18 22.08
N ALA A 442 22.20 2.18 23.27
CA ALA A 442 21.61 0.99 23.87
C ALA A 442 20.41 0.45 23.04
N SER A 443 19.54 1.33 22.56
CA SER A 443 18.37 0.95 21.77
C SER A 443 18.78 0.34 20.42
N LEU A 444 19.82 0.86 19.77
CA LEU A 444 20.36 0.26 18.55
C LEU A 444 20.92 -1.14 18.80
N ALA A 445 21.73 -1.29 19.87
CA ALA A 445 22.31 -2.59 20.21
C ALA A 445 21.22 -3.63 20.55
N GLU A 446 20.16 -3.21 21.25
CA GLU A 446 19.01 -4.07 21.55
C GLU A 446 18.26 -4.47 20.27
N LEU A 447 17.99 -3.53 19.35
CA LEU A 447 17.35 -3.82 18.07
C LEU A 447 18.16 -4.83 17.23
N ILE A 448 19.47 -4.64 17.11
CA ILE A 448 20.37 -5.57 16.42
C ILE A 448 20.27 -6.97 17.06
N SER A 449 20.31 -7.05 18.39
CA SER A 449 20.21 -8.34 19.11
C SER A 449 18.87 -9.05 18.87
N LEU A 450 17.75 -8.32 18.84
CA LEU A 450 16.41 -8.87 18.60
C LEU A 450 16.22 -9.32 17.15
N SER A 451 16.90 -8.69 16.20
CA SER A 451 16.79 -9.01 14.77
C SER A 451 17.67 -10.20 14.33
N GLY A 452 18.43 -10.78 15.24
CA GLY A 452 19.26 -11.98 14.96
C GLY A 452 20.42 -11.72 14.01
N THR A 453 20.88 -10.47 13.91
CA THR A 453 21.99 -10.00 13.07
C THR A 453 23.30 -9.95 13.84
#